data_0cfaf54ac4cf7b1b80938d1a6728a98f
#
_entry.id   0cfaf54ac4cf7b1b80938d1a6728a98f
#
_cell.length_a   1.000
_cell.length_b   1.000
_cell.length_c   1.000
_cell.angle_alpha   90.00
_cell.angle_beta   90.00
_cell.angle_gamma   90.00
#
_symmetry.space_group_name_H-M   'P 1'
#
loop_
_entity.id
_entity.type
_entity.pdbx_description
1 polymer ?
#
loop_
_entity_poly.entity_id
_entity_poly.type
_entity_poly.pdbx_seq_one_letter_code
_entity_poly.pdbx_strand_id
1 'polypeptide(L)'
;MSSTPQVITCKAAICWEVGKPAIVEEIQVDPPKATEVRVKMLCASLCHTDISSLQGVPHNKFPLALGHEGVGVVESVGDEVKNLKEGDLIIPTYVGECKKCENCVSGKTNLCLTYPVRLTGLMPDNTSRLSIKGQRLYHVLSCATWSEYVVVDVNYLLKVDPTINLAYASFISCGFATGYGAAWKEARVKSGSTVVVFGLGAVGLGAISGAKMMGASKIIGVDKNEMKREKGEIFGLTHFINPSDSDKSASELVKEVNGGIGVDYSFECTGVPSLLNVSIDATKLGTGETIAIGAGVENIVPLDLFAIIFGRTLKGSIFGGLKAISDLSIVADKCQKEELPLHELLTHEVPLSDINKAFELLKQPNCVKVVIKM
;
A
#
# COMPACT_ATOMS: atom_id res chain seq x y z
N MET A 1 -4.31 -25.62 30.69
CA MET A 1 -4.55 -24.30 31.32
C MET A 1 -3.84 -23.29 30.44
N SER A 2 -4.56 -22.51 29.62
CA SER A 2 -3.92 -21.45 28.86
C SER A 2 -3.54 -20.34 29.86
N SER A 3 -2.25 -20.06 29.99
CA SER A 3 -1.79 -18.91 30.77
C SER A 3 -2.38 -17.64 30.15
N THR A 4 -2.94 -16.75 30.97
CA THR A 4 -3.37 -15.41 30.52
C THR A 4 -2.19 -14.74 29.80
N PRO A 5 -2.35 -14.25 28.57
CA PRO A 5 -1.27 -13.59 27.86
C PRO A 5 -0.70 -12.42 28.67
N GLN A 6 0.62 -12.38 28.84
CA GLN A 6 1.31 -11.33 29.58
C GLN A 6 1.81 -10.23 28.64
N VAL A 7 2.19 -9.08 29.20
CA VAL A 7 2.90 -8.02 28.48
C VAL A 7 4.21 -8.57 27.93
N ILE A 8 4.50 -8.29 26.66
CA ILE A 8 5.75 -8.64 25.99
C ILE A 8 6.62 -7.39 25.87
N THR A 9 7.90 -7.51 26.21
CA THR A 9 8.90 -6.50 25.87
C THR A 9 9.61 -6.92 24.60
N CYS A 10 9.67 -6.04 23.60
CA CYS A 10 10.25 -6.33 22.30
C CYS A 10 10.79 -5.06 21.63
N LYS A 11 11.49 -5.20 20.50
CA LYS A 11 12.03 -4.07 19.73
C LYS A 11 11.03 -3.56 18.70
N ALA A 12 11.03 -2.24 18.47
CA ALA A 12 10.27 -1.57 17.43
C ALA A 12 11.00 -0.34 16.91
N ALA A 13 10.72 0.03 15.65
CA ALA A 13 11.19 1.27 15.06
C ALA A 13 10.23 2.41 15.43
N ILE A 14 10.72 3.41 16.15
CA ILE A 14 9.95 4.51 16.70
C ILE A 14 10.43 5.84 16.11
N CYS A 15 9.48 6.67 15.69
CA CYS A 15 9.69 8.08 15.41
C CYS A 15 9.18 8.90 16.59
N TRP A 16 10.06 9.69 17.21
CA TRP A 16 9.71 10.46 18.40
C TRP A 16 9.04 11.80 18.09
N GLU A 17 9.45 12.41 16.98
CA GLU A 17 9.02 13.76 16.57
C GLU A 17 9.03 13.86 15.05
N VAL A 18 8.25 14.79 14.51
CA VAL A 18 8.20 15.08 13.07
C VAL A 18 9.60 15.38 12.53
N GLY A 19 9.95 14.75 11.41
CA GLY A 19 11.21 14.98 10.69
C GLY A 19 12.45 14.35 11.33
N LYS A 20 12.30 13.60 12.43
CA LYS A 20 13.40 12.88 13.06
C LYS A 20 13.55 11.48 12.46
N PRO A 21 14.78 10.93 12.46
CA PRO A 21 15.03 9.56 12.03
C PRO A 21 14.31 8.56 12.95
N ALA A 22 14.05 7.38 12.44
CA ALA A 22 13.55 6.26 13.24
C ALA A 22 14.65 5.75 14.20
N ILE A 23 14.25 5.37 15.40
CA ILE A 23 15.13 4.77 16.41
C ILE A 23 14.53 3.43 16.82
N VAL A 24 15.35 2.37 16.84
CA VAL A 24 14.91 1.07 17.33
C VAL A 24 15.09 1.03 18.84
N GLU A 25 13.98 0.90 19.57
CA GLU A 25 13.96 0.88 21.03
C GLU A 25 13.09 -0.28 21.54
N GLU A 26 13.28 -0.63 22.81
CA GLU A 26 12.41 -1.57 23.52
C GLU A 26 11.06 -0.91 23.86
N ILE A 27 9.99 -1.63 23.53
CA ILE A 27 8.61 -1.25 23.81
C ILE A 27 7.91 -2.34 24.60
N GLN A 28 6.77 -2.01 25.17
CA GLN A 28 5.85 -2.97 25.78
C GLN A 28 4.63 -3.17 24.88
N VAL A 29 4.24 -4.42 24.72
CA VAL A 29 3.07 -4.85 23.95
C VAL A 29 2.10 -5.57 24.87
N ASP A 30 0.96 -4.95 25.12
CA ASP A 30 -0.09 -5.51 25.97
C ASP A 30 -0.69 -6.79 25.34
N PRO A 31 -1.34 -7.63 26.16
CA PRO A 31 -2.14 -8.74 25.66
C PRO A 31 -3.32 -8.23 24.80
N PRO A 32 -3.81 -9.06 23.85
CA PRO A 32 -4.95 -8.71 23.03
C PRO A 32 -6.25 -8.67 23.86
N LYS A 33 -7.14 -7.70 23.58
CA LYS A 33 -8.52 -7.69 24.08
C LYS A 33 -9.40 -8.65 23.28
N ALA A 34 -10.68 -8.72 23.64
CA ALA A 34 -11.66 -9.72 23.17
C ALA A 34 -11.64 -9.96 21.65
N THR A 35 -11.61 -8.90 20.80
CA THR A 35 -11.63 -9.00 19.33
C THR A 35 -10.26 -8.84 18.69
N GLU A 36 -9.20 -8.78 19.49
CA GLU A 36 -7.86 -8.47 19.03
C GLU A 36 -6.98 -9.72 18.92
N VAL A 37 -5.93 -9.59 18.17
CA VAL A 37 -4.93 -10.63 17.92
C VAL A 37 -3.56 -10.03 18.14
N ARG A 38 -2.73 -10.66 18.97
CA ARG A 38 -1.31 -10.33 19.07
C ARG A 38 -0.54 -11.17 18.06
N VAL A 39 0.27 -10.50 17.29
CA VAL A 39 0.98 -11.06 16.14
C VAL A 39 2.47 -10.89 16.37
N LYS A 40 3.23 -11.98 16.22
CA LYS A 40 4.68 -11.95 16.09
C LYS A 40 5.00 -11.67 14.63
N MET A 41 5.55 -10.49 14.35
CA MET A 41 5.95 -10.13 12.99
C MET A 41 7.17 -10.94 12.55
N LEU A 42 7.16 -11.40 11.31
CA LEU A 42 8.24 -12.17 10.69
C LEU A 42 9.00 -11.35 9.66
N CYS A 43 8.26 -10.54 8.91
CA CYS A 43 8.78 -9.75 7.81
C CYS A 43 7.89 -8.51 7.63
N ALA A 44 8.51 -7.41 7.27
CA ALA A 44 7.84 -6.17 6.87
C ALA A 44 8.49 -5.61 5.62
N SER A 45 7.89 -4.57 5.04
CA SER A 45 8.51 -3.85 3.93
C SER A 45 8.32 -2.34 4.06
N LEU A 46 9.18 -1.60 3.37
CA LEU A 46 9.17 -0.13 3.37
C LEU A 46 8.27 0.39 2.25
N CYS A 47 7.41 1.33 2.58
CA CYS A 47 6.55 2.07 1.67
C CYS A 47 6.80 3.58 1.76
N HIS A 48 6.45 4.36 0.73
CA HIS A 48 6.51 5.82 0.78
C HIS A 48 5.61 6.43 1.86
N THR A 49 4.51 5.77 2.23
CA THR A 49 3.65 6.19 3.36
C THR A 49 4.42 6.21 4.69
N ASP A 50 5.38 5.31 4.89
CA ASP A 50 6.21 5.32 6.10
C ASP A 50 7.15 6.54 6.10
N ILE A 51 7.68 6.95 4.93
CA ILE A 51 8.47 8.18 4.79
C ILE A 51 7.61 9.41 5.09
N SER A 52 6.39 9.48 4.53
CA SER A 52 5.46 10.57 4.79
C SER A 52 5.06 10.63 6.27
N SER A 53 4.96 9.46 6.93
CA SER A 53 4.66 9.38 8.37
C SER A 53 5.76 9.98 9.25
N LEU A 54 7.03 9.88 8.85
CA LEU A 54 8.12 10.62 9.51
C LEU A 54 7.95 12.15 9.39
N GLN A 55 7.25 12.62 8.36
CA GLN A 55 6.93 14.04 8.13
C GLN A 55 5.57 14.46 8.73
N GLY A 56 4.93 13.57 9.51
CA GLY A 56 3.65 13.84 10.16
C GLY A 56 2.41 13.68 9.26
N VAL A 57 2.52 13.00 8.12
CA VAL A 57 1.40 12.78 7.18
C VAL A 57 1.18 11.29 6.94
N PRO A 58 -0.04 10.79 7.03
CA PRO A 58 -1.28 11.43 7.48
C PRO A 58 -1.40 11.55 9.01
N HIS A 59 -0.41 11.06 9.75
CA HIS A 59 -0.40 11.03 11.22
C HIS A 59 0.46 12.17 11.78
N ASN A 60 -0.11 12.94 12.70
CA ASN A 60 0.56 14.03 13.40
C ASN A 60 0.71 13.75 14.91
N LYS A 61 0.64 12.49 15.32
CA LYS A 61 0.75 12.05 16.72
C LYS A 61 2.04 11.27 16.95
N PHE A 62 2.79 11.65 17.97
CA PHE A 62 4.06 11.08 18.34
C PHE A 62 4.11 10.81 19.86
N PRO A 63 4.95 9.88 20.34
CA PRO A 63 5.83 8.98 19.58
C PRO A 63 5.04 7.96 18.74
N LEU A 64 5.56 7.62 17.55
CA LEU A 64 4.88 6.83 16.53
C LEU A 64 5.66 5.55 16.22
N ALA A 65 5.05 4.39 16.41
CA ALA A 65 5.56 3.11 15.95
C ALA A 65 5.29 2.94 14.44
N LEU A 66 6.34 2.68 13.67
CA LEU A 66 6.34 2.70 12.22
C LEU A 66 5.90 1.38 11.59
N GLY A 67 5.65 1.43 10.27
CA GLY A 67 5.32 0.28 9.44
C GLY A 67 3.84 -0.02 9.31
N HIS A 68 3.43 -0.35 8.08
CA HIS A 68 2.05 -0.77 7.77
C HIS A 68 1.99 -1.91 6.75
N GLU A 69 3.13 -2.33 6.22
CA GLU A 69 3.28 -3.51 5.37
C GLU A 69 3.98 -4.61 6.16
N GLY A 70 3.43 -5.82 6.14
CA GLY A 70 4.08 -6.93 6.84
C GLY A 70 3.30 -8.23 6.83
N VAL A 71 3.92 -9.25 7.39
CA VAL A 71 3.36 -10.58 7.59
C VAL A 71 3.87 -11.13 8.93
N GLY A 72 3.03 -11.84 9.64
CA GLY A 72 3.38 -12.40 10.94
C GLY A 72 2.56 -13.62 11.31
N VAL A 73 2.91 -14.22 12.42
CA VAL A 73 2.23 -15.38 12.99
C VAL A 73 1.42 -14.96 14.21
N VAL A 74 0.20 -15.44 14.31
CA VAL A 74 -0.64 -15.25 15.51
C VAL A 74 0.07 -15.84 16.72
N GLU A 75 0.35 -15.02 17.73
CA GLU A 75 0.93 -15.46 19.00
C GLU A 75 -0.18 -15.72 20.02
N SER A 76 -1.17 -14.84 20.11
CA SER A 76 -2.34 -15.05 20.96
C SER A 76 -3.57 -14.32 20.42
N VAL A 77 -4.74 -14.77 20.82
CA VAL A 77 -6.03 -14.24 20.36
C VAL A 77 -6.91 -13.88 21.57
N GLY A 78 -7.74 -12.84 21.40
CA GLY A 78 -8.81 -12.52 22.34
C GLY A 78 -9.93 -13.58 22.30
N ASP A 79 -10.73 -13.63 23.34
CA ASP A 79 -11.75 -14.68 23.60
C ASP A 79 -12.94 -14.64 22.60
N GLU A 80 -13.18 -13.51 21.93
CA GLU A 80 -14.20 -13.37 20.88
C GLU A 80 -13.69 -13.71 19.48
N VAL A 81 -12.38 -13.89 19.29
CA VAL A 81 -11.80 -14.26 17.99
C VAL A 81 -12.09 -15.75 17.71
N LYS A 82 -12.81 -16.03 16.61
CA LYS A 82 -13.25 -17.40 16.26
C LYS A 82 -12.61 -17.95 14.98
N ASN A 83 -12.07 -17.08 14.14
CA ASN A 83 -11.58 -17.43 12.80
C ASN A 83 -10.04 -17.49 12.70
N LEU A 84 -9.34 -17.15 13.76
CA LEU A 84 -7.88 -17.23 13.87
C LEU A 84 -7.48 -17.98 15.14
N LYS A 85 -6.32 -18.60 15.11
CA LYS A 85 -5.71 -19.31 16.25
C LYS A 85 -4.20 -19.13 16.24
N GLU A 86 -3.57 -19.39 17.36
CA GLU A 86 -2.11 -19.43 17.50
C GLU A 86 -1.48 -20.29 16.40
N GLY A 87 -0.39 -19.78 15.80
CA GLY A 87 0.33 -20.37 14.68
C GLY A 87 -0.22 -20.04 13.30
N ASP A 88 -1.39 -19.41 13.17
CA ASP A 88 -1.88 -18.98 11.86
C ASP A 88 -1.00 -17.86 11.28
N LEU A 89 -0.65 -17.96 9.98
CA LEU A 89 0.05 -16.91 9.26
C LEU A 89 -0.95 -15.87 8.77
N ILE A 90 -0.66 -14.58 9.03
CA ILE A 90 -1.55 -13.48 8.72
C ILE A 90 -0.84 -12.28 8.08
N ILE A 91 -1.59 -11.53 7.30
CA ILE A 91 -1.21 -10.21 6.79
C ILE A 91 -2.06 -9.17 7.50
N PRO A 92 -1.49 -8.21 8.26
CA PRO A 92 -2.21 -7.06 8.76
C PRO A 92 -2.48 -6.07 7.63
N THR A 93 -3.66 -5.45 7.66
CA THR A 93 -4.08 -4.42 6.70
C THR A 93 -4.57 -3.18 7.45
N TYR A 94 -4.48 -2.02 6.80
CA TYR A 94 -5.01 -0.77 7.35
C TYR A 94 -6.45 -0.48 6.89
N VAL A 95 -7.02 -1.34 6.08
CA VAL A 95 -8.42 -1.32 5.63
C VAL A 95 -9.14 -2.50 6.27
N GLY A 96 -10.25 -2.23 6.95
CA GLY A 96 -11.05 -3.29 7.56
C GLY A 96 -12.19 -3.78 6.66
N GLU A 97 -12.73 -4.97 6.94
CA GLU A 97 -13.88 -5.50 6.22
C GLU A 97 -14.85 -6.25 7.15
N CYS A 98 -16.06 -5.72 7.35
CA CYS A 98 -17.10 -6.39 8.16
C CYS A 98 -18.03 -7.29 7.35
N LYS A 99 -18.00 -7.25 6.03
CA LYS A 99 -18.84 -8.01 5.07
C LYS A 99 -20.36 -7.77 5.16
N LYS A 100 -20.83 -6.85 6.01
CA LYS A 100 -22.28 -6.63 6.26
C LYS A 100 -22.74 -5.18 6.20
N CYS A 101 -21.89 -4.18 6.40
CA CYS A 101 -22.31 -2.78 6.29
C CYS A 101 -22.62 -2.40 4.83
N GLU A 102 -23.34 -1.31 4.64
CA GLU A 102 -23.74 -0.82 3.31
C GLU A 102 -22.57 -0.78 2.33
N ASN A 103 -21.46 -0.19 2.71
CA ASN A 103 -20.29 -0.10 1.85
C ASN A 103 -19.71 -1.48 1.49
N CYS A 104 -19.59 -2.40 2.46
CA CYS A 104 -19.06 -3.74 2.19
C CYS A 104 -19.92 -4.54 1.21
N VAL A 105 -21.25 -4.37 1.25
CA VAL A 105 -22.17 -5.11 0.36
C VAL A 105 -22.49 -4.38 -0.94
N SER A 106 -22.18 -3.08 -1.05
CA SER A 106 -22.53 -2.26 -2.22
C SER A 106 -21.83 -2.66 -3.51
N GLY A 107 -20.68 -3.31 -3.43
CA GLY A 107 -19.79 -3.55 -4.58
C GLY A 107 -19.16 -2.29 -5.21
N LYS A 108 -19.34 -1.11 -4.58
CA LYS A 108 -18.89 0.19 -5.09
C LYS A 108 -17.63 0.73 -4.42
N THR A 109 -17.30 0.24 -3.23
CA THR A 109 -16.16 0.71 -2.44
C THR A 109 -15.64 -0.39 -1.51
N ASN A 110 -14.39 -0.28 -1.12
CA ASN A 110 -13.73 -1.12 -0.13
C ASN A 110 -13.71 -0.49 1.28
N LEU A 111 -14.20 0.74 1.42
CA LEU A 111 -14.14 1.48 2.69
C LEU A 111 -15.26 1.04 3.62
N CYS A 112 -14.95 0.17 4.56
CA CYS A 112 -15.89 -0.34 5.55
C CYS A 112 -16.34 0.76 6.51
N LEU A 113 -17.65 0.89 6.74
CA LEU A 113 -18.21 1.86 7.70
C LEU A 113 -18.01 1.43 9.15
N THR A 114 -17.95 0.12 9.41
CA THR A 114 -17.76 -0.42 10.77
C THR A 114 -16.29 -0.42 11.18
N TYR A 115 -15.39 -0.75 10.24
CA TYR A 115 -13.95 -0.81 10.45
C TYR A 115 -13.26 0.11 9.41
N PRO A 116 -13.36 1.45 9.59
CA PRO A 116 -12.80 2.41 8.64
C PRO A 116 -11.26 2.46 8.69
N VAL A 117 -10.65 3.03 7.66
CA VAL A 117 -9.24 3.45 7.72
C VAL A 117 -9.08 4.45 8.85
N ARG A 118 -8.14 4.20 9.77
CA ARG A 118 -7.96 5.04 10.96
C ARG A 118 -6.67 5.84 10.85
N LEU A 119 -6.82 7.16 10.81
CA LEU A 119 -5.73 8.12 10.77
C LEU A 119 -5.37 8.69 12.16
N THR A 120 -5.98 8.16 13.22
CA THR A 120 -5.74 8.61 14.59
C THR A 120 -4.46 8.04 15.21
N GLY A 121 -3.87 7.03 14.57
CA GLY A 121 -2.75 6.27 15.15
C GLY A 121 -3.15 5.37 16.31
N LEU A 122 -4.45 5.07 16.47
CA LEU A 122 -5.00 4.28 17.58
C LEU A 122 -5.84 3.12 17.04
N MET A 123 -6.05 2.13 17.87
CA MET A 123 -6.92 0.98 17.61
C MET A 123 -8.42 1.40 17.58
N PRO A 124 -9.34 0.51 17.14
CA PRO A 124 -10.77 0.83 17.05
C PRO A 124 -11.40 1.38 18.35
N ASP A 125 -10.89 0.97 19.50
CA ASP A 125 -11.34 1.44 20.82
C ASP A 125 -10.72 2.77 21.28
N ASN A 126 -9.98 3.48 20.38
CA ASN A 126 -9.26 4.72 20.66
C ASN A 126 -8.15 4.60 21.72
N THR A 127 -7.64 3.40 21.93
CA THR A 127 -6.48 3.13 22.79
C THR A 127 -5.31 2.57 21.98
N SER A 128 -4.19 2.26 22.64
CA SER A 128 -3.05 1.56 22.07
C SER A 128 -2.72 0.35 22.94
N ARG A 129 -2.16 -0.70 22.33
CA ARG A 129 -1.55 -1.83 23.03
C ARG A 129 -0.04 -1.71 23.06
N LEU A 130 0.50 -0.64 22.50
CA LEU A 130 1.93 -0.35 22.50
C LEU A 130 2.23 0.81 23.44
N SER A 131 3.28 0.67 24.24
CA SER A 131 3.79 1.72 25.10
C SER A 131 5.31 1.71 25.17
N ILE A 132 5.90 2.88 25.45
CA ILE A 132 7.33 3.05 25.63
C ILE A 132 7.59 3.99 26.80
N LYS A 133 8.47 3.60 27.73
CA LYS A 133 8.83 4.42 28.91
C LYS A 133 7.60 4.96 29.65
N GLY A 134 6.54 4.14 29.76
CA GLY A 134 5.30 4.48 30.46
C GLY A 134 4.35 5.40 29.71
N GLN A 135 4.65 5.78 28.45
CA GLN A 135 3.77 6.58 27.62
C GLN A 135 3.22 5.77 26.43
N ARG A 136 2.04 6.19 25.94
CA ARG A 136 1.38 5.58 24.78
C ARG A 136 2.19 5.76 23.52
N LEU A 137 2.28 4.69 22.69
CA LEU A 137 2.73 4.77 21.32
C LEU A 137 1.53 4.84 20.36
N TYR A 138 1.64 5.71 19.36
CA TYR A 138 0.73 5.71 18.23
C TYR A 138 1.22 4.75 17.15
N HIS A 139 0.34 4.32 16.25
CA HIS A 139 0.62 3.34 15.20
C HIS A 139 0.48 3.96 13.82
N VAL A 140 1.39 3.71 12.91
CA VAL A 140 1.15 4.03 11.50
C VAL A 140 -0.02 3.20 11.00
N LEU A 141 -1.11 3.86 10.58
CA LEU A 141 -2.31 3.25 10.03
C LEU A 141 -2.90 2.12 10.90
N SER A 142 -2.74 2.20 12.22
CA SER A 142 -3.16 1.18 13.19
C SER A 142 -2.47 -0.18 13.03
N CYS A 143 -1.35 -0.27 12.31
CA CYS A 143 -0.60 -1.50 12.05
C CYS A 143 0.68 -1.64 12.88
N ALA A 144 1.61 -0.65 12.80
CA ALA A 144 2.91 -0.68 13.49
C ALA A 144 3.76 -1.92 13.17
N THR A 145 3.84 -2.32 11.89
CA THR A 145 4.46 -3.59 11.46
C THR A 145 5.99 -3.63 11.60
N TRP A 146 6.67 -2.50 11.92
CA TRP A 146 8.10 -2.48 12.20
C TRP A 146 8.37 -2.64 13.71
N SER A 147 7.67 -3.57 14.30
CA SER A 147 7.82 -4.05 15.66
C SER A 147 7.84 -5.58 15.65
N GLU A 148 8.61 -6.20 16.54
CA GLU A 148 8.64 -7.67 16.65
C GLU A 148 7.28 -8.27 17.05
N TYR A 149 6.46 -7.50 17.80
CA TYR A 149 5.08 -7.87 18.13
C TYR A 149 4.16 -6.67 17.98
N VAL A 150 2.96 -6.92 17.49
CA VAL A 150 1.87 -5.93 17.38
C VAL A 150 0.55 -6.53 17.82
N VAL A 151 -0.41 -5.69 18.15
CA VAL A 151 -1.81 -6.10 18.40
C VAL A 151 -2.69 -5.40 17.38
N VAL A 152 -3.54 -6.17 16.70
CA VAL A 152 -4.44 -5.70 15.64
C VAL A 152 -5.84 -6.29 15.86
N ASP A 153 -6.89 -5.53 15.58
CA ASP A 153 -8.26 -6.08 15.59
C ASP A 153 -8.43 -7.09 14.44
N VAL A 154 -9.11 -8.20 14.72
CA VAL A 154 -9.28 -9.33 13.81
C VAL A 154 -9.88 -8.96 12.45
N ASN A 155 -10.64 -7.87 12.37
CA ASN A 155 -11.27 -7.39 11.12
C ASN A 155 -10.31 -6.67 10.17
N TYR A 156 -9.06 -6.49 10.57
CA TYR A 156 -7.96 -5.95 9.77
C TYR A 156 -6.89 -7.01 9.46
N LEU A 157 -7.21 -8.30 9.65
CA LEU A 157 -6.26 -9.40 9.46
C LEU A 157 -6.75 -10.35 8.36
N LEU A 158 -5.87 -10.61 7.39
CA LEU A 158 -6.08 -11.66 6.40
C LEU A 158 -5.24 -12.88 6.78
N LYS A 159 -5.90 -14.04 6.99
CA LYS A 159 -5.21 -15.33 7.09
C LYS A 159 -4.75 -15.77 5.70
N VAL A 160 -3.50 -16.22 5.61
CA VAL A 160 -2.87 -16.70 4.37
C VAL A 160 -2.29 -18.09 4.52
N ASP A 161 -2.01 -18.73 3.40
CA ASP A 161 -1.36 -20.04 3.37
C ASP A 161 0.05 -19.95 4.00
N PRO A 162 0.42 -20.87 4.90
CA PRO A 162 1.73 -20.83 5.58
C PRO A 162 2.92 -21.06 4.64
N THR A 163 2.70 -21.49 3.40
CA THR A 163 3.76 -21.67 2.40
C THR A 163 4.05 -20.44 1.55
N ILE A 164 3.27 -19.35 1.71
CA ILE A 164 3.48 -18.11 0.97
C ILE A 164 4.87 -17.51 1.27
N ASN A 165 5.55 -16.98 0.26
CA ASN A 165 6.78 -16.24 0.48
C ASN A 165 6.53 -14.99 1.32
N LEU A 166 7.23 -14.87 2.46
CA LEU A 166 6.99 -13.80 3.45
C LEU A 166 7.27 -12.40 2.88
N ALA A 167 8.33 -12.24 2.08
CA ALA A 167 8.64 -10.96 1.45
C ALA A 167 7.51 -10.53 0.50
N TYR A 168 7.03 -11.46 -0.34
CA TYR A 168 5.96 -11.18 -1.29
C TYR A 168 4.63 -10.90 -0.58
N ALA A 169 4.35 -11.64 0.50
CA ALA A 169 3.19 -11.39 1.37
C ALA A 169 3.22 -9.97 1.95
N SER A 170 4.40 -9.45 2.33
CA SER A 170 4.52 -8.07 2.80
C SER A 170 4.25 -7.05 1.69
N PHE A 171 4.58 -7.32 0.42
CA PHE A 171 4.35 -6.40 -0.71
C PHE A 171 2.87 -6.27 -1.08
N ILE A 172 2.11 -7.35 -0.92
CA ILE A 172 0.67 -7.33 -1.20
C ILE A 172 -0.16 -6.73 -0.05
N SER A 173 0.42 -6.51 1.11
CA SER A 173 -0.29 -5.84 2.22
C SER A 173 -0.55 -4.35 1.98
N CYS A 174 0.15 -3.72 1.02
CA CYS A 174 -0.10 -2.34 0.57
C CYS A 174 0.33 -2.12 -0.87
N GLY A 175 1.62 -1.81 -1.11
CA GLY A 175 2.10 -1.17 -2.34
C GLY A 175 1.68 -1.86 -3.64
N PHE A 176 2.05 -3.13 -3.84
CA PHE A 176 1.71 -3.84 -5.08
C PHE A 176 0.20 -4.05 -5.23
N ALA A 177 -0.47 -4.51 -4.17
CA ALA A 177 -1.91 -4.76 -4.20
C ALA A 177 -2.72 -3.49 -4.47
N THR A 178 -2.28 -2.35 -3.96
CA THR A 178 -2.91 -1.05 -4.23
C THR A 178 -2.96 -0.74 -5.73
N GLY A 179 -1.84 -0.87 -6.43
CA GLY A 179 -1.82 -0.67 -7.88
C GLY A 179 -2.63 -1.73 -8.65
N TYR A 180 -2.45 -2.99 -8.31
CA TYR A 180 -3.16 -4.12 -8.92
C TYR A 180 -4.68 -3.98 -8.78
N GLY A 181 -5.13 -3.65 -7.59
CA GLY A 181 -6.55 -3.40 -7.29
C GLY A 181 -7.09 -2.16 -8.00
N ALA A 182 -6.28 -1.11 -8.13
CA ALA A 182 -6.70 0.12 -8.82
C ALA A 182 -7.14 -0.15 -10.27
N ALA A 183 -6.40 -0.99 -10.99
CA ALA A 183 -6.80 -1.40 -12.33
C ALA A 183 -7.99 -2.37 -12.33
N TRP A 184 -8.01 -3.32 -11.39
CA TRP A 184 -9.03 -4.37 -11.33
C TRP A 184 -10.35 -3.92 -10.72
N LYS A 185 -10.31 -3.32 -9.53
CA LYS A 185 -11.52 -3.02 -8.73
C LYS A 185 -11.99 -1.58 -8.84
N GLU A 186 -11.05 -0.63 -8.89
CA GLU A 186 -11.37 0.79 -8.88
C GLU A 186 -11.73 1.29 -10.28
N ALA A 187 -10.81 1.19 -11.25
CA ALA A 187 -11.03 1.58 -12.64
C ALA A 187 -11.82 0.54 -13.44
N ARG A 188 -11.74 -0.74 -13.04
CA ARG A 188 -12.35 -1.85 -13.79
C ARG A 188 -11.99 -1.80 -15.26
N VAL A 189 -10.69 -1.71 -15.53
CA VAL A 189 -10.13 -1.54 -16.87
C VAL A 189 -10.79 -2.50 -17.84
N LYS A 190 -11.31 -1.97 -18.95
CA LYS A 190 -11.99 -2.79 -19.97
C LYS A 190 -10.95 -3.45 -20.87
N SER A 191 -11.22 -4.67 -21.30
CA SER A 191 -10.39 -5.37 -22.29
C SER A 191 -10.28 -4.54 -23.58
N GLY A 192 -9.09 -4.49 -24.16
CA GLY A 192 -8.78 -3.68 -25.35
C GLY A 192 -8.49 -2.21 -25.09
N SER A 193 -8.64 -1.71 -23.85
CA SER A 193 -8.38 -0.32 -23.48
C SER A 193 -6.90 0.05 -23.55
N THR A 194 -6.65 1.36 -23.60
CA THR A 194 -5.33 1.97 -23.48
C THR A 194 -5.15 2.58 -22.10
N VAL A 195 -3.99 2.36 -21.49
CA VAL A 195 -3.68 2.72 -20.11
C VAL A 195 -2.36 3.48 -20.04
N VAL A 196 -2.28 4.50 -19.18
CA VAL A 196 -1.01 5.10 -18.77
C VAL A 196 -0.82 4.98 -17.26
N VAL A 197 0.41 4.72 -16.84
CA VAL A 197 0.81 4.65 -15.41
C VAL A 197 1.95 5.63 -15.18
N PHE A 198 1.73 6.62 -14.33
CA PHE A 198 2.73 7.59 -13.91
C PHE A 198 3.43 7.10 -12.64
N GLY A 199 4.75 6.89 -12.71
CA GLY A 199 5.57 6.36 -11.63
C GLY A 199 5.59 4.82 -11.59
N LEU A 200 6.75 4.21 -11.86
CA LEU A 200 6.96 2.77 -11.94
C LEU A 200 7.62 2.20 -10.66
N GLY A 201 7.13 2.64 -9.51
CA GLY A 201 7.38 2.00 -8.21
C GLY A 201 6.48 0.77 -8.00
N ALA A 202 6.47 0.22 -6.77
CA ALA A 202 5.67 -0.97 -6.47
C ALA A 202 4.17 -0.81 -6.79
N VAL A 203 3.60 0.38 -6.55
CA VAL A 203 2.20 0.71 -6.88
C VAL A 203 2.00 0.73 -8.40
N GLY A 204 2.87 1.42 -9.14
CA GLY A 204 2.76 1.50 -10.60
C GLY A 204 2.96 0.14 -11.28
N LEU A 205 3.91 -0.67 -10.83
CA LEU A 205 4.10 -2.05 -11.32
C LEU A 205 2.88 -2.93 -11.02
N GLY A 206 2.24 -2.73 -9.86
CA GLY A 206 0.95 -3.33 -9.55
C GLY A 206 -0.15 -2.91 -10.52
N ALA A 207 -0.25 -1.60 -10.84
CA ALA A 207 -1.24 -1.07 -11.78
C ALA A 207 -1.04 -1.63 -13.21
N ILE A 208 0.22 -1.74 -13.66
CA ILE A 208 0.57 -2.39 -14.94
C ILE A 208 0.12 -3.86 -14.95
N SER A 209 0.45 -4.62 -13.90
CA SER A 209 0.07 -6.03 -13.78
C SER A 209 -1.46 -6.21 -13.75
N GLY A 210 -2.16 -5.36 -13.01
CA GLY A 210 -3.62 -5.34 -12.98
C GLY A 210 -4.24 -4.98 -14.33
N ALA A 211 -3.72 -3.97 -15.02
CA ALA A 211 -4.19 -3.58 -16.36
C ALA A 211 -3.96 -4.69 -17.39
N LYS A 212 -2.81 -5.37 -17.35
CA LYS A 212 -2.51 -6.55 -18.17
C LYS A 212 -3.52 -7.68 -17.89
N MET A 213 -3.74 -8.02 -16.64
CA MET A 213 -4.71 -9.03 -16.22
C MET A 213 -6.13 -8.71 -16.71
N MET A 214 -6.51 -7.42 -16.72
CA MET A 214 -7.80 -6.95 -17.24
C MET A 214 -7.89 -6.90 -18.76
N GLY A 215 -6.80 -7.20 -19.47
CA GLY A 215 -6.77 -7.27 -20.95
C GLY A 215 -6.59 -5.93 -21.64
N ALA A 216 -5.94 -4.94 -21.01
CA ALA A 216 -5.55 -3.70 -21.69
C ALA A 216 -4.68 -4.01 -22.92
N SER A 217 -4.95 -3.35 -24.04
CA SER A 217 -4.23 -3.59 -25.31
C SER A 217 -2.92 -2.80 -25.41
N LYS A 218 -2.85 -1.66 -24.73
CA LYS A 218 -1.67 -0.81 -24.66
C LYS A 218 -1.51 -0.31 -23.22
N ILE A 219 -0.32 -0.50 -22.66
CA ILE A 219 0.04 -0.06 -21.31
C ILE A 219 1.31 0.78 -21.42
N ILE A 220 1.17 2.07 -21.18
CA ILE A 220 2.23 3.07 -21.29
C ILE A 220 2.72 3.36 -19.85
N GLY A 221 4.01 3.24 -19.59
CA GLY A 221 4.62 3.66 -18.34
C GLY A 221 5.38 4.97 -18.51
N VAL A 222 5.22 5.87 -17.55
CA VAL A 222 5.94 7.14 -17.50
C VAL A 222 6.79 7.18 -16.25
N ASP A 223 8.10 7.20 -16.42
CA ASP A 223 9.04 7.36 -15.30
C ASP A 223 10.31 8.06 -15.79
N LYS A 224 10.88 8.95 -14.98
CA LYS A 224 12.14 9.63 -15.28
C LYS A 224 13.37 8.74 -15.14
N ASN A 225 13.20 7.57 -14.54
CA ASN A 225 14.27 6.62 -14.31
C ASN A 225 14.21 5.49 -15.35
N GLU A 226 15.13 5.53 -16.32
CA GLU A 226 15.23 4.54 -17.40
C GLU A 226 15.37 3.10 -16.89
N MET A 227 16.00 2.90 -15.73
CA MET A 227 16.16 1.56 -15.13
C MET A 227 14.84 0.88 -14.78
N LYS A 228 13.73 1.62 -14.77
CA LYS A 228 12.37 1.08 -14.52
C LYS A 228 11.73 0.46 -15.76
N ARG A 229 12.25 0.69 -16.96
CA ARG A 229 11.71 0.17 -18.22
C ARG A 229 11.64 -1.35 -18.21
N GLU A 230 12.77 -2.02 -18.02
CA GLU A 230 12.86 -3.48 -18.05
C GLU A 230 11.91 -4.14 -17.01
N LYS A 231 11.88 -3.59 -15.79
CA LYS A 231 10.93 -4.08 -14.79
C LYS A 231 9.48 -3.87 -15.24
N GLY A 232 9.14 -2.71 -15.77
CA GLY A 232 7.81 -2.45 -16.31
C GLY A 232 7.40 -3.47 -17.38
N GLU A 233 8.30 -3.83 -18.30
CA GLU A 233 8.07 -4.81 -19.36
C GLU A 233 7.77 -6.21 -18.80
N ILE A 234 8.48 -6.65 -17.76
CA ILE A 234 8.20 -7.92 -17.06
C ILE A 234 6.77 -7.93 -16.51
N PHE A 235 6.30 -6.82 -15.92
CA PHE A 235 4.94 -6.70 -15.39
C PHE A 235 3.88 -6.53 -16.47
N GLY A 236 4.26 -6.19 -17.73
CA GLY A 236 3.36 -6.10 -18.86
C GLY A 236 3.27 -4.75 -19.57
N LEU A 237 4.22 -3.86 -19.27
CA LEU A 237 4.38 -2.61 -19.99
C LEU A 237 4.58 -2.86 -21.49
N THR A 238 3.92 -2.07 -22.35
CA THR A 238 4.09 -2.16 -23.80
C THR A 238 4.90 -1.00 -24.36
N HIS A 239 4.87 0.16 -23.70
CA HIS A 239 5.58 1.37 -24.08
C HIS A 239 6.12 2.08 -22.86
N PHE A 240 7.32 2.59 -22.94
CA PHE A 240 7.95 3.38 -21.87
C PHE A 240 8.22 4.80 -22.38
N ILE A 241 7.96 5.78 -21.54
CA ILE A 241 8.25 7.19 -21.77
C ILE A 241 9.10 7.71 -20.63
N ASN A 242 10.30 8.22 -20.95
CA ASN A 242 11.06 9.06 -20.05
C ASN A 242 10.75 10.54 -20.39
N PRO A 243 10.04 11.26 -19.51
CA PRO A 243 9.68 12.66 -19.81
C PRO A 243 10.89 13.59 -19.85
N SER A 244 12.07 13.15 -19.38
CA SER A 244 13.30 13.96 -19.43
C SER A 244 13.96 13.97 -20.81
N ASP A 245 13.53 13.10 -21.73
CA ASP A 245 14.11 12.98 -23.08
C ASP A 245 13.48 13.95 -24.09
N SER A 246 12.54 14.81 -23.65
CA SER A 246 11.79 15.71 -24.53
C SER A 246 11.40 17.02 -23.82
N ASP A 247 11.27 18.09 -24.57
CA ASP A 247 10.70 19.36 -24.09
C ASP A 247 9.16 19.34 -24.00
N LYS A 248 8.51 18.28 -24.51
CA LYS A 248 7.06 18.10 -24.44
C LYS A 248 6.64 17.62 -23.05
N SER A 249 5.43 17.99 -22.66
CA SER A 249 4.83 17.44 -21.45
C SER A 249 4.63 15.93 -21.54
N ALA A 250 4.62 15.24 -20.40
CA ALA A 250 4.37 13.79 -20.41
C ALA A 250 2.99 13.43 -20.99
N SER A 251 1.97 14.29 -20.84
CA SER A 251 0.65 14.08 -21.44
C SER A 251 0.68 14.17 -22.96
N GLU A 252 1.46 15.10 -23.56
CA GLU A 252 1.65 15.18 -25.01
C GLU A 252 2.35 13.93 -25.54
N LEU A 253 3.42 13.47 -24.88
CA LEU A 253 4.13 12.24 -25.26
C LEU A 253 3.22 11.01 -25.20
N VAL A 254 2.37 10.89 -24.17
CA VAL A 254 1.37 9.82 -24.05
C VAL A 254 0.38 9.87 -25.22
N LYS A 255 -0.13 11.06 -25.55
CA LYS A 255 -1.04 11.24 -26.70
C LYS A 255 -0.37 10.84 -28.02
N GLU A 256 0.88 11.21 -28.25
CA GLU A 256 1.65 10.82 -29.44
C GLU A 256 1.76 9.29 -29.58
N VAL A 257 2.17 8.60 -28.49
CA VAL A 257 2.25 7.14 -28.45
C VAL A 257 0.89 6.49 -28.69
N ASN A 258 -0.20 7.19 -28.35
CA ASN A 258 -1.57 6.72 -28.53
C ASN A 258 -2.27 7.29 -29.78
N GLY A 259 -1.52 7.69 -30.81
CA GLY A 259 -2.07 8.13 -32.11
C GLY A 259 -2.70 9.52 -32.08
N GLY A 260 -2.22 10.42 -31.25
CA GLY A 260 -2.68 11.82 -31.12
C GLY A 260 -3.87 12.02 -30.17
N ILE A 261 -4.42 10.96 -29.60
CA ILE A 261 -5.52 11.02 -28.63
C ILE A 261 -5.08 10.52 -27.26
N GLY A 262 -5.77 10.95 -26.21
CA GLY A 262 -5.51 10.47 -24.85
C GLY A 262 -5.83 8.98 -24.69
N VAL A 263 -5.43 8.42 -23.55
CA VAL A 263 -5.71 7.04 -23.16
C VAL A 263 -7.08 6.91 -22.46
N ASP A 264 -7.58 5.67 -22.32
CA ASP A 264 -8.84 5.41 -21.63
C ASP A 264 -8.69 5.59 -20.12
N TYR A 265 -7.59 5.09 -19.54
CA TYR A 265 -7.33 5.13 -18.10
C TYR A 265 -5.93 5.66 -17.79
N SER A 266 -5.83 6.48 -16.76
CA SER A 266 -4.57 7.00 -16.23
C SER A 266 -4.46 6.68 -14.75
N PHE A 267 -3.31 6.16 -14.31
CA PHE A 267 -3.02 5.86 -12.91
C PHE A 267 -1.89 6.77 -12.43
N GLU A 268 -2.20 7.69 -11.51
CA GLU A 268 -1.21 8.54 -10.86
C GLU A 268 -0.69 7.84 -9.61
N CYS A 269 0.56 7.33 -9.66
CA CYS A 269 1.17 6.52 -8.62
C CYS A 269 2.37 7.20 -7.95
N THR A 270 2.67 8.46 -8.29
CA THR A 270 3.85 9.17 -7.77
C THR A 270 3.56 9.96 -6.49
N GLY A 271 2.34 10.48 -6.34
CA GLY A 271 1.98 11.44 -5.28
C GLY A 271 2.61 12.83 -5.47
N VAL A 272 3.09 13.15 -6.67
CA VAL A 272 3.60 14.48 -7.01
C VAL A 272 2.43 15.34 -7.47
N PRO A 273 2.08 16.44 -6.75
CA PRO A 273 0.87 17.22 -7.02
C PRO A 273 0.73 17.72 -8.45
N SER A 274 1.83 18.18 -9.05
CA SER A 274 1.82 18.69 -10.44
C SER A 274 1.51 17.61 -11.47
N LEU A 275 1.82 16.34 -11.20
CA LEU A 275 1.57 15.23 -12.12
C LEU A 275 0.10 14.81 -12.17
N LEU A 276 -0.73 15.21 -11.20
CA LEU A 276 -2.15 14.89 -11.23
C LEU A 276 -2.84 15.54 -12.44
N ASN A 277 -2.60 16.83 -12.70
CA ASN A 277 -3.16 17.50 -13.86
C ASN A 277 -2.63 16.91 -15.18
N VAL A 278 -1.33 16.55 -15.23
CA VAL A 278 -0.72 15.89 -16.39
C VAL A 278 -1.37 14.51 -16.64
N SER A 279 -1.64 13.78 -15.57
CA SER A 279 -2.30 12.47 -15.58
C SER A 279 -3.74 12.58 -16.11
N ILE A 280 -4.49 13.62 -15.69
CA ILE A 280 -5.84 13.91 -16.19
C ILE A 280 -5.78 14.29 -17.67
N ASP A 281 -4.86 15.20 -18.07
CA ASP A 281 -4.75 15.65 -19.46
C ASP A 281 -4.30 14.54 -20.43
N ALA A 282 -3.57 13.53 -19.94
CA ALA A 282 -3.19 12.37 -20.74
C ALA A 282 -4.38 11.50 -21.18
N THR A 283 -5.56 11.67 -20.58
CA THR A 283 -6.75 10.86 -20.88
C THR A 283 -7.61 11.45 -21.99
N LYS A 284 -8.46 10.61 -22.62
CA LYS A 284 -9.43 11.00 -23.65
C LYS A 284 -10.39 12.06 -23.16
N LEU A 285 -10.69 13.04 -24.00
CA LEU A 285 -11.82 13.95 -23.75
C LEU A 285 -13.13 13.16 -23.75
N GLY A 286 -14.03 13.52 -22.83
CA GLY A 286 -15.38 12.98 -22.72
C GLY A 286 -15.51 11.61 -22.07
N THR A 287 -14.45 10.80 -22.01
CA THR A 287 -14.54 9.41 -21.52
C THR A 287 -13.34 8.93 -20.68
N GLY A 288 -12.28 9.70 -20.63
CA GLY A 288 -11.05 9.29 -19.92
C GLY A 288 -11.24 9.31 -18.41
N GLU A 289 -10.65 8.34 -17.75
CA GLU A 289 -10.70 8.18 -16.29
C GLU A 289 -9.29 8.22 -15.70
N THR A 290 -9.10 9.05 -14.68
CA THR A 290 -7.85 9.14 -13.91
C THR A 290 -8.07 8.64 -12.49
N ILE A 291 -7.23 7.71 -12.06
CA ILE A 291 -7.20 7.18 -10.70
C ILE A 291 -6.01 7.80 -9.97
N ALA A 292 -6.29 8.62 -8.95
CA ALA A 292 -5.31 9.18 -8.04
C ALA A 292 -5.01 8.19 -6.92
N ILE A 293 -3.78 7.70 -6.83
CA ILE A 293 -3.35 6.67 -5.89
C ILE A 293 -2.15 7.16 -5.08
N GLY A 294 -1.21 7.84 -5.73
CA GLY A 294 -0.01 8.35 -5.09
C GLY A 294 -0.37 9.35 -3.97
N ALA A 295 0.25 9.16 -2.80
CA ALA A 295 0.07 10.06 -1.66
C ALA A 295 1.43 10.64 -1.25
N GLY A 296 1.59 11.95 -1.44
CA GLY A 296 2.74 12.71 -0.97
C GLY A 296 2.47 13.44 0.34
N VAL A 297 3.44 14.25 0.76
CA VAL A 297 3.31 15.14 1.93
C VAL A 297 2.35 16.30 1.63
N GLU A 298 2.39 16.83 0.42
CA GLU A 298 1.45 17.85 -0.05
C GLU A 298 0.12 17.18 -0.42
N ASN A 299 -0.96 17.59 0.23
CA ASN A 299 -2.28 17.00 0.10
C ASN A 299 -3.35 17.96 -0.49
N ILE A 300 -2.94 19.16 -0.88
CA ILE A 300 -3.78 20.13 -1.57
C ILE A 300 -3.24 20.34 -2.98
N VAL A 301 -4.05 19.99 -3.98
CA VAL A 301 -3.68 20.06 -5.39
C VAL A 301 -4.65 20.99 -6.13
N PRO A 302 -4.18 22.07 -6.78
CA PRO A 302 -5.03 22.84 -7.68
C PRO A 302 -5.36 22.01 -8.92
N LEU A 303 -6.64 21.93 -9.28
CA LEU A 303 -7.10 21.20 -10.45
C LEU A 303 -7.51 22.15 -11.58
N ASP A 304 -7.17 21.79 -12.82
CA ASP A 304 -7.76 22.42 -14.01
C ASP A 304 -9.23 21.98 -14.14
N LEU A 305 -10.13 22.90 -13.81
CA LEU A 305 -11.57 22.64 -13.86
C LEU A 305 -12.05 22.27 -15.27
N PHE A 306 -11.50 22.89 -16.30
CA PHE A 306 -11.90 22.59 -17.69
C PHE A 306 -11.53 21.17 -18.10
N ALA A 307 -10.41 20.63 -17.58
CA ALA A 307 -10.05 19.24 -17.82
C ALA A 307 -11.15 18.27 -17.37
N ILE A 308 -11.86 18.60 -16.26
CA ILE A 308 -12.98 17.80 -15.74
C ILE A 308 -14.30 18.11 -16.48
N ILE A 309 -14.61 19.40 -16.72
CA ILE A 309 -15.86 19.80 -17.37
C ILE A 309 -15.98 19.18 -18.77
N PHE A 310 -14.89 18.97 -19.48
CA PHE A 310 -14.89 18.28 -20.78
C PHE A 310 -15.06 16.76 -20.67
N GLY A 311 -15.65 16.26 -19.58
CA GLY A 311 -16.15 14.90 -19.42
C GLY A 311 -15.12 13.87 -18.98
N ARG A 312 -13.95 14.30 -18.52
CA ARG A 312 -13.00 13.40 -17.85
C ARG A 312 -13.43 13.12 -16.42
N THR A 313 -13.09 11.95 -15.91
CA THR A 313 -13.37 11.54 -14.54
C THR A 313 -12.09 11.49 -13.73
N LEU A 314 -12.10 12.10 -12.54
CA LEU A 314 -11.06 11.91 -11.52
C LEU A 314 -11.64 11.14 -10.34
N LYS A 315 -10.97 10.07 -9.94
CA LYS A 315 -11.36 9.21 -8.83
C LYS A 315 -10.16 8.92 -7.93
N GLY A 316 -10.35 9.02 -6.62
CA GLY A 316 -9.35 8.60 -5.64
C GLY A 316 -9.44 7.10 -5.36
N SER A 317 -8.33 6.50 -4.93
CA SER A 317 -8.28 5.08 -4.57
C SER A 317 -7.44 4.85 -3.31
N ILE A 318 -8.03 4.19 -2.34
CA ILE A 318 -7.33 3.65 -1.16
C ILE A 318 -7.25 2.14 -1.31
N PHE A 319 -6.04 1.59 -1.13
CA PHE A 319 -5.78 0.15 -1.24
C PHE A 319 -6.26 -0.44 -2.59
N GLY A 320 -6.27 0.38 -3.65
CA GLY A 320 -6.72 -0.06 -4.98
C GLY A 320 -8.20 -0.46 -5.07
N GLY A 321 -9.03 -0.04 -4.13
CA GLY A 321 -10.42 -0.49 -4.07
C GLY A 321 -10.59 -1.96 -3.62
N LEU A 322 -9.50 -2.64 -3.21
CA LEU A 322 -9.55 -4.03 -2.72
C LEU A 322 -10.19 -4.11 -1.35
N LYS A 323 -11.13 -5.02 -1.17
CA LYS A 323 -11.62 -5.42 0.16
C LYS A 323 -10.54 -6.23 0.86
N ALA A 324 -10.24 -5.85 2.10
CA ALA A 324 -9.09 -6.33 2.86
C ALA A 324 -9.02 -7.86 3.08
N ILE A 325 -10.18 -8.52 3.15
CA ILE A 325 -10.24 -9.96 3.36
C ILE A 325 -10.68 -10.66 2.06
N SER A 326 -11.78 -10.21 1.46
CA SER A 326 -12.40 -10.91 0.34
C SER A 326 -11.62 -10.81 -0.97
N ASP A 327 -11.08 -9.63 -1.31
CA ASP A 327 -10.35 -9.45 -2.57
C ASP A 327 -8.84 -9.69 -2.39
N LEU A 328 -8.27 -9.29 -1.25
CA LEU A 328 -6.86 -9.50 -0.98
C LEU A 328 -6.51 -11.00 -0.89
N SER A 329 -7.44 -11.86 -0.43
CA SER A 329 -7.23 -13.31 -0.45
C SER A 329 -6.97 -13.84 -1.86
N ILE A 330 -7.64 -13.29 -2.88
CA ILE A 330 -7.45 -13.68 -4.29
C ILE A 330 -6.04 -13.27 -4.76
N VAL A 331 -5.56 -12.10 -4.34
CA VAL A 331 -4.20 -11.64 -4.65
C VAL A 331 -3.16 -12.49 -3.92
N ALA A 332 -3.44 -12.87 -2.66
CA ALA A 332 -2.58 -13.76 -1.87
C ALA A 332 -2.47 -15.17 -2.49
N ASP A 333 -3.59 -15.72 -2.98
CA ASP A 333 -3.59 -17.01 -3.69
C ASP A 333 -2.75 -16.94 -4.98
N LYS A 334 -2.83 -15.85 -5.74
CA LYS A 334 -1.99 -15.63 -6.92
C LYS A 334 -0.50 -15.48 -6.55
N CYS A 335 -0.23 -14.81 -5.46
CA CYS A 335 1.11 -14.67 -4.91
C CYS A 335 1.69 -16.03 -4.51
N GLN A 336 0.94 -16.83 -3.79
CA GLN A 336 1.35 -18.17 -3.34
C GLN A 336 1.58 -19.13 -4.51
N LYS A 337 0.82 -18.99 -5.61
CA LYS A 337 0.97 -19.76 -6.86
C LYS A 337 2.05 -19.21 -7.81
N GLU A 338 2.76 -18.16 -7.41
CA GLU A 338 3.76 -17.47 -8.22
C GLU A 338 3.23 -16.97 -9.59
N GLU A 339 1.92 -16.67 -9.67
CA GLU A 339 1.30 -16.10 -10.87
C GLU A 339 1.67 -14.62 -11.09
N LEU A 340 2.25 -13.98 -10.07
CA LEU A 340 2.67 -12.57 -10.08
C LEU A 340 4.19 -12.48 -9.95
N PRO A 341 4.90 -11.68 -10.76
CA PRO A 341 6.36 -11.61 -10.74
C PRO A 341 6.88 -10.78 -9.54
N LEU A 342 6.42 -11.10 -8.31
CA LEU A 342 6.74 -10.33 -7.12
C LEU A 342 8.21 -10.41 -6.69
N HIS A 343 8.94 -11.42 -7.16
CA HIS A 343 10.39 -11.52 -6.97
C HIS A 343 11.13 -10.31 -7.55
N GLU A 344 10.61 -9.70 -8.61
CA GLU A 344 11.18 -8.52 -9.24
C GLU A 344 11.05 -7.24 -8.37
N LEU A 345 10.15 -7.24 -7.38
CA LEU A 345 10.01 -6.13 -6.46
C LEU A 345 11.08 -6.14 -5.37
N LEU A 346 11.56 -7.33 -4.97
CA LEU A 346 12.55 -7.49 -3.90
C LEU A 346 13.93 -7.03 -4.38
N THR A 347 14.33 -5.84 -3.99
CA THR A 347 15.64 -5.30 -4.37
C THR A 347 16.66 -5.29 -3.24
N HIS A 348 16.20 -5.15 -2.00
CA HIS A 348 17.07 -5.07 -0.83
C HIS A 348 16.41 -5.69 0.40
N GLU A 349 17.25 -6.15 1.33
CA GLU A 349 16.83 -6.63 2.65
C GLU A 349 17.70 -5.98 3.73
N VAL A 350 17.09 -5.61 4.85
CA VAL A 350 17.77 -5.07 6.04
C VAL A 350 17.19 -5.68 7.30
N PRO A 351 17.95 -5.88 8.38
CA PRO A 351 17.39 -6.18 9.69
C PRO A 351 16.70 -4.94 10.27
N LEU A 352 15.73 -5.15 11.18
CA LEU A 352 15.04 -4.05 11.88
C LEU A 352 16.03 -3.09 12.56
N SER A 353 17.15 -3.60 13.09
CA SER A 353 18.20 -2.78 13.71
C SER A 353 18.78 -1.71 12.79
N ASP A 354 18.75 -1.94 11.47
CA ASP A 354 19.34 -1.07 10.45
C ASP A 354 18.28 -0.28 9.68
N ILE A 355 17.13 0.00 10.30
CA ILE A 355 15.95 0.59 9.64
C ILE A 355 16.27 1.88 8.86
N ASN A 356 17.17 2.71 9.35
CA ASN A 356 17.54 3.95 8.64
C ASN A 356 18.26 3.68 7.31
N LYS A 357 18.96 2.54 7.18
CA LYS A 357 19.54 2.12 5.91
C LYS A 357 18.46 1.77 4.88
N ALA A 358 17.29 1.26 5.31
CA ALA A 358 16.17 1.02 4.40
C ALA A 358 15.71 2.31 3.70
N PHE A 359 15.63 3.42 4.44
CA PHE A 359 15.27 4.73 3.86
C PHE A 359 16.31 5.23 2.84
N GLU A 360 17.60 4.99 3.09
CA GLU A 360 18.66 5.38 2.14
C GLU A 360 18.63 4.49 0.89
N LEU A 361 18.39 3.19 1.05
CA LEU A 361 18.27 2.26 -0.07
C LEU A 361 17.09 2.62 -0.98
N LEU A 362 15.94 3.02 -0.42
CA LEU A 362 14.78 3.39 -1.23
C LEU A 362 15.02 4.60 -2.15
N LYS A 363 16.00 5.45 -1.84
CA LYS A 363 16.39 6.57 -2.71
C LYS A 363 17.21 6.13 -3.93
N GLN A 364 17.72 4.91 -3.95
CA GLN A 364 18.54 4.41 -5.06
C GLN A 364 17.68 4.16 -6.30
N PRO A 365 18.18 4.48 -7.52
CA PRO A 365 17.40 4.36 -8.75
C PRO A 365 16.91 2.94 -9.06
N ASN A 366 17.69 1.92 -8.69
CA ASN A 366 17.38 0.51 -8.90
C ASN A 366 16.47 -0.08 -7.81
N CYS A 367 16.15 0.67 -6.75
CA CYS A 367 15.32 0.18 -5.67
C CYS A 367 13.83 0.22 -6.04
N VAL A 368 13.11 -0.85 -5.69
CA VAL A 368 11.66 -0.92 -5.76
C VAL A 368 11.07 -1.17 -4.36
N LYS A 369 11.54 -2.23 -3.69
CA LYS A 369 11.11 -2.59 -2.33
C LYS A 369 12.31 -3.00 -1.48
N VAL A 370 12.27 -2.54 -0.23
CA VAL A 370 13.19 -2.95 0.83
C VAL A 370 12.40 -3.78 1.83
N VAL A 371 12.86 -5.00 2.05
CA VAL A 371 12.32 -5.90 3.08
C VAL A 371 13.03 -5.65 4.41
N ILE A 372 12.27 -5.65 5.48
CA ILE A 372 12.74 -5.52 6.86
C ILE A 372 12.54 -6.86 7.57
N LYS A 373 13.62 -7.49 8.00
CA LYS A 373 13.62 -8.74 8.78
C LYS A 373 13.54 -8.40 10.27
N MET A 374 12.60 -9.05 10.95
CA MET A 374 12.43 -8.90 12.41
C MET A 374 13.49 -9.68 13.18
#